data_fa01f6c0afbf17bd6a74aefff5d292de
#
_entry.id   fa01f6c0afbf17bd6a74aefff5d292de
#
_cell.length_a   1.000
_cell.length_b   1.000
_cell.length_c   1.000
_cell.angle_alpha   90.00
_cell.angle_beta   90.00
_cell.angle_gamma   90.00
#
_symmetry.space_group_name_H-M   'P 1'
#
loop_
_entity.id
_entity.type
_entity.pdbx_description
1 polymer ?
#
loop_
_entity_poly.entity_id
_entity_poly.type
_entity_poly.pdbx_seq_one_letter_code
_entity_poly.pdbx_strand_id
1 'polypeptide(L)'
;MARPALKLMVSDPKWANLQHVKGLHVLEAAQGERQLIRYEGYGPHAAVMLIDCLTPDRERTRTLVRRTLAEHGGYLGAEGSVEYLFDRVGLLRYGTREDLQRLTQAALSAAAEAVIVRARSIEVLTDPEEFQAVRSRLIDLGWAPVSAEVTERAALTAPIRAEAAQRVVHLFEALADLDDVWNVYSNVEISDEVVARI
;
A
#
# COMPACT_ATOMS: atom_id res chain seq x y z
N MET A 1 -13.53 11.54 21.89
CA MET A 1 -13.96 10.31 21.22
C MET A 1 -12.74 9.43 21.06
N ALA A 2 -12.77 8.21 21.61
CA ALA A 2 -11.62 7.31 21.54
C ALA A 2 -11.39 6.86 20.09
N ARG A 3 -10.15 7.05 19.59
CA ARG A 3 -9.69 6.53 18.30
C ARG A 3 -9.95 5.01 18.26
N PRO A 4 -10.51 4.44 17.19
CA PRO A 4 -10.53 3.00 17.04
C PRO A 4 -9.07 2.53 17.03
N ALA A 5 -8.72 1.73 18.03
CA ALA A 5 -7.36 1.30 18.23
C ALA A 5 -6.86 0.57 16.97
N LEU A 6 -5.72 0.96 16.49
CA LEU A 6 -4.96 0.37 15.37
C LEU A 6 -4.79 -1.16 15.52
N LYS A 7 -4.98 -1.71 16.72
CA LYS A 7 -5.02 -3.14 17.02
C LYS A 7 -6.05 -3.93 16.19
N LEU A 8 -7.11 -3.25 15.70
CA LEU A 8 -8.06 -3.83 14.73
C LEU A 8 -7.50 -3.86 13.30
N MET A 9 -6.51 -3.04 12.98
CA MET A 9 -5.97 -2.94 11.63
C MET A 9 -4.92 -4.02 11.35
N VAL A 10 -4.14 -4.45 12.33
CA VAL A 10 -3.15 -5.53 12.17
C VAL A 10 -3.82 -6.90 12.00
N SER A 11 -5.01 -7.08 12.55
CA SER A 11 -5.85 -8.27 12.33
C SER A 11 -6.75 -8.19 11.09
N ASP A 12 -6.82 -7.03 10.43
CA ASP A 12 -7.56 -6.85 9.18
C ASP A 12 -6.74 -7.48 8.03
N PRO A 13 -7.35 -8.34 7.18
CA PRO A 13 -6.70 -8.92 6.00
C PRO A 13 -6.00 -7.90 5.08
N LYS A 14 -6.35 -6.62 5.18
CA LYS A 14 -5.69 -5.52 4.46
C LYS A 14 -4.20 -5.37 4.81
N TRP A 15 -3.77 -5.76 6.00
CA TRP A 15 -2.41 -5.61 6.50
C TRP A 15 -1.51 -6.81 6.22
N ALA A 16 -2.08 -7.92 5.75
CA ALA A 16 -1.31 -9.08 5.31
C ALA A 16 -0.34 -8.73 4.17
N ASN A 17 -0.51 -7.56 3.56
CA ASN A 17 0.35 -7.03 2.52
C ASN A 17 0.62 -5.55 2.83
N LEU A 18 1.59 -5.27 3.70
CA LEU A 18 2.02 -3.90 4.06
C LEU A 18 2.67 -3.13 2.88
N GLN A 19 2.31 -3.47 1.65
CA GLN A 19 2.79 -2.76 0.47
C GLN A 19 2.10 -1.41 0.28
N HIS A 20 0.91 -1.23 0.88
CA HIS A 20 0.17 0.01 0.80
C HIS A 20 -0.65 0.25 2.07
N VAL A 21 -0.44 1.38 2.70
CA VAL A 21 -1.16 1.84 3.89
C VAL A 21 -1.76 3.21 3.61
N LYS A 22 -3.06 3.36 3.80
CA LYS A 22 -3.75 4.66 3.66
C LYS A 22 -3.69 5.42 4.98
N GLY A 23 -3.35 6.71 4.91
CA GLY A 23 -3.45 7.63 6.04
C GLY A 23 -4.91 7.81 6.46
N LEU A 24 -5.14 7.86 7.76
CA LEU A 24 -6.48 7.85 8.36
C LEU A 24 -7.18 9.21 8.40
N HIS A 25 -6.45 10.34 8.24
CA HIS A 25 -6.93 11.65 8.65
C HIS A 25 -7.09 12.71 7.55
N VAL A 26 -6.88 12.36 6.30
CA VAL A 26 -6.80 13.35 5.21
C VAL A 26 -8.14 14.03 4.88
N LEU A 27 -9.26 13.47 5.30
CA LEU A 27 -10.58 13.94 4.89
C LEU A 27 -11.17 15.06 5.78
N GLU A 28 -10.64 15.29 6.98
CA GLU A 28 -11.28 16.20 7.96
C GLU A 28 -10.65 17.59 8.11
N ALA A 29 -9.49 17.86 7.54
CA ALA A 29 -8.79 19.09 7.82
C ALA A 29 -8.75 20.10 6.67
N ALA A 30 -9.45 21.16 6.91
CA ALA A 30 -9.10 22.57 6.70
C ALA A 30 -8.85 23.12 5.29
N GLN A 31 -9.54 24.16 5.06
CA GLN A 31 -9.39 25.32 4.21
C GLN A 31 -7.91 25.74 4.01
N GLY A 32 -7.39 25.55 2.80
CA GLY A 32 -6.08 25.98 2.35
C GLY A 32 -5.69 25.22 1.07
N GLU A 33 -4.89 25.81 0.21
CA GLU A 33 -4.31 25.12 -0.95
C GLU A 33 -3.36 24.04 -0.45
N ARG A 34 -3.75 22.78 -0.60
CA ARG A 34 -2.92 21.64 -0.25
C ARG A 34 -2.15 21.18 -1.47
N GLN A 35 -0.92 20.77 -1.25
CA GLN A 35 -0.04 20.20 -2.27
C GLN A 35 0.11 18.70 -2.02
N LEU A 36 -0.02 17.92 -3.07
CA LEU A 36 0.39 16.52 -3.04
C LEU A 36 1.90 16.46 -3.20
N ILE A 37 2.57 15.85 -2.23
CA ILE A 37 4.03 15.73 -2.19
C ILE A 37 4.37 14.29 -1.91
N ARG A 38 5.32 13.74 -2.66
CA ARG A 38 5.88 12.42 -2.43
C ARG A 38 7.23 12.53 -1.76
N TYR A 39 7.38 11.84 -0.65
CA TYR A 39 8.66 11.62 0.01
C TYR A 39 9.10 10.18 -0.18
N GLU A 40 10.41 10.00 -0.20
CA GLU A 40 11.04 8.70 -0.34
C GLU A 40 11.82 8.37 0.91
N GLY A 41 11.70 7.13 1.40
CA GLY A 41 12.29 6.76 2.68
C GLY A 41 12.84 5.36 2.70
N TYR A 42 13.76 5.18 3.63
CA TYR A 42 14.36 3.89 3.97
C TYR A 42 13.99 3.55 5.41
N GLY A 43 13.49 2.35 5.61
CA GLY A 43 13.19 1.80 6.91
C GLY A 43 14.18 0.71 7.32
N PRO A 44 13.99 0.11 8.51
CA PRO A 44 14.78 -1.02 8.94
C PRO A 44 14.56 -2.24 8.02
N HIS A 45 15.55 -3.15 8.00
CA HIS A 45 15.48 -4.43 7.28
C HIS A 45 15.27 -4.30 5.77
N ALA A 46 15.94 -3.34 5.12
CA ALA A 46 15.85 -3.06 3.70
C ALA A 46 14.43 -2.66 3.22
N ALA A 47 13.58 -2.18 4.13
CA ALA A 47 12.33 -1.56 3.74
C ALA A 47 12.63 -0.27 2.98
N VAL A 48 12.02 -0.11 1.81
CA VAL A 48 11.95 1.14 1.06
C VAL A 48 10.50 1.57 0.94
N MET A 49 10.25 2.87 0.89
CA MET A 49 8.88 3.36 0.89
C MET A 49 8.71 4.66 0.11
N LEU A 50 7.54 4.78 -0.52
CA LEU A 50 7.00 6.03 -1.03
C LEU A 50 5.95 6.52 -0.03
N ILE A 51 6.02 7.78 0.35
CA ILE A 51 5.14 8.40 1.35
C ILE A 51 4.46 9.58 0.67
N ASP A 52 3.21 9.40 0.28
CA ASP A 52 2.41 10.45 -0.32
C ASP A 52 1.74 11.27 0.77
N CYS A 53 1.96 12.57 0.73
CA CYS A 53 1.43 13.53 1.68
C CYS A 53 0.57 14.59 0.97
N LEU A 54 -0.52 14.99 1.61
CA LEU A 54 -1.35 16.09 1.18
C LEU A 54 -1.29 17.19 2.25
N THR A 55 -0.52 18.25 1.99
CA THR A 55 -0.18 19.24 3.01
C THR A 55 -0.22 20.66 2.50
N PRO A 56 -0.59 21.65 3.37
CA PRO A 56 -0.41 23.08 3.09
C PRO A 56 1.02 23.55 3.41
N ASP A 57 1.83 22.78 4.17
CA ASP A 57 3.16 23.16 4.63
C ASP A 57 4.19 22.04 4.40
N ARG A 58 4.87 22.13 3.27
CA ARG A 58 5.87 21.15 2.82
C ARG A 58 7.00 20.95 3.85
N GLU A 59 7.52 22.03 4.41
CA GLU A 59 8.71 21.96 5.31
C GLU A 59 8.35 21.35 6.66
N ARG A 60 7.18 21.68 7.19
CA ARG A 60 6.64 21.06 8.41
C ARG A 60 6.48 19.55 8.18
N THR A 61 5.81 19.15 7.11
CA THR A 61 5.54 17.74 6.81
C THR A 61 6.84 16.97 6.57
N ARG A 62 7.78 17.55 5.82
CA ARG A 62 9.11 16.97 5.63
C ARG A 62 9.83 16.72 6.96
N THR A 63 9.74 17.67 7.87
CA THR A 63 10.36 17.55 9.20
C THR A 63 9.71 16.44 10.04
N LEU A 64 8.37 16.32 10.00
CA LEU A 64 7.62 15.27 10.69
C LEU A 64 7.97 13.88 10.11
N VAL A 65 7.89 13.71 8.79
CA VAL A 65 8.22 12.44 8.13
C VAL A 65 9.66 12.02 8.44
N ARG A 66 10.62 12.95 8.31
CA ARG A 66 12.04 12.68 8.62
C ARG A 66 12.23 12.25 10.07
N ARG A 67 11.56 12.91 11.02
CA ARG A 67 11.65 12.57 12.45
C ARG A 67 11.05 11.20 12.72
N THR A 68 9.87 10.91 12.20
CA THR A 68 9.19 9.62 12.35
C THR A 68 10.04 8.47 11.81
N LEU A 69 10.61 8.63 10.61
CA LEU A 69 11.54 7.65 10.05
C LEU A 69 12.74 7.40 10.97
N ALA A 70 13.39 8.49 11.46
CA ALA A 70 14.58 8.39 12.31
C ALA A 70 14.29 7.72 13.66
N GLU A 71 13.15 8.03 14.29
CA GLU A 71 12.70 7.43 15.56
C GLU A 71 12.47 5.91 15.44
N HIS A 72 12.19 5.42 14.23
CA HIS A 72 11.96 4.00 13.94
C HIS A 72 13.12 3.31 13.21
N GLY A 73 14.31 3.93 13.23
CA GLY A 73 15.53 3.33 12.67
C GLY A 73 15.64 3.43 11.15
N GLY A 74 14.90 4.35 10.53
CA GLY A 74 14.95 4.67 9.11
C GLY A 74 15.53 6.06 8.85
N TYR A 75 15.46 6.51 7.60
CA TYR A 75 15.86 7.86 7.19
C TYR A 75 15.14 8.31 5.92
N LEU A 76 15.01 9.63 5.76
CA LEU A 76 14.45 10.23 4.58
C LEU A 76 15.48 10.21 3.45
N GLY A 77 15.10 9.64 2.30
CA GLY A 77 15.90 9.59 1.09
C GLY A 77 15.89 10.90 0.29
N ALA A 78 16.71 10.94 -0.73
CA ALA A 78 16.63 11.98 -1.75
C ALA A 78 15.48 11.67 -2.72
N GLU A 79 14.99 12.68 -3.44
CA GLU A 79 14.02 12.52 -4.52
C GLU A 79 14.59 11.61 -5.62
N GLY A 80 13.79 10.64 -6.09
CA GLY A 80 14.19 9.64 -7.08
C GLY A 80 15.05 8.49 -6.53
N SER A 81 15.27 8.42 -5.22
CA SER A 81 16.16 7.41 -4.62
C SER A 81 15.55 6.00 -4.55
N VAL A 82 14.21 5.89 -4.50
CA VAL A 82 13.50 4.61 -4.44
C VAL A 82 12.31 4.52 -5.40
N GLU A 83 11.82 5.61 -5.98
CA GLU A 83 10.65 5.62 -6.86
C GLU A 83 10.78 4.63 -8.02
N TYR A 84 11.97 4.49 -8.58
CA TYR A 84 12.27 3.55 -9.68
C TYR A 84 12.08 2.06 -9.30
N LEU A 85 11.92 1.76 -8.04
CA LEU A 85 11.65 0.40 -7.53
C LEU A 85 10.15 0.07 -7.53
N PHE A 86 9.31 1.02 -7.88
CA PHE A 86 7.86 0.88 -7.86
C PHE A 86 7.27 1.08 -9.24
N ASP A 87 6.32 0.23 -9.60
CA ASP A 87 5.52 0.35 -10.80
C ASP A 87 4.11 0.80 -10.42
N ARG A 88 3.59 1.78 -11.15
CA ARG A 88 2.20 2.19 -11.01
C ARG A 88 1.33 1.22 -11.78
N VAL A 89 0.39 0.56 -11.08
CA VAL A 89 -0.45 -0.50 -11.65
C VAL A 89 -1.92 -0.33 -11.26
N GLY A 90 -2.82 -0.79 -12.09
CA GLY A 90 -4.19 -1.07 -11.68
C GLY A 90 -4.24 -2.42 -10.96
N LEU A 91 -4.87 -2.47 -9.80
CA LEU A 91 -4.96 -3.65 -8.96
C LEU A 91 -6.42 -3.98 -8.62
N LEU A 92 -6.85 -5.17 -9.02
CA LEU A 92 -8.16 -5.73 -8.70
C LEU A 92 -7.94 -6.94 -7.78
N ARG A 93 -8.53 -6.94 -6.58
CA ARG A 93 -8.42 -8.07 -5.65
C ARG A 93 -9.69 -8.87 -5.60
N TYR A 94 -9.54 -10.18 -5.59
CA TYR A 94 -10.60 -11.19 -5.47
C TYR A 94 -10.33 -12.11 -4.28
N GLY A 95 -11.39 -12.73 -3.76
CA GLY A 95 -11.25 -13.73 -2.71
C GLY A 95 -10.64 -15.03 -3.22
N THR A 96 -10.01 -15.80 -2.33
CA THR A 96 -9.39 -17.11 -2.67
C THR A 96 -10.40 -18.20 -2.97
N ARG A 97 -11.69 -17.97 -2.77
CA ARG A 97 -12.79 -18.92 -3.08
C ARG A 97 -13.24 -18.85 -4.54
N GLU A 98 -12.75 -17.85 -5.27
CA GLU A 98 -13.07 -17.73 -6.68
C GLU A 98 -12.43 -18.85 -7.50
N ASP A 99 -13.09 -19.24 -8.59
CA ASP A 99 -12.53 -20.20 -9.55
C ASP A 99 -11.36 -19.55 -10.30
N LEU A 100 -10.14 -19.86 -9.84
CA LEU A 100 -8.91 -19.30 -10.37
C LEU A 100 -8.78 -19.48 -11.90
N GLN A 101 -9.14 -20.66 -12.41
CA GLN A 101 -8.99 -20.93 -13.84
C GLN A 101 -9.93 -20.05 -14.67
N ARG A 102 -11.17 -19.96 -14.27
CA ARG A 102 -12.18 -19.13 -14.93
C ARG A 102 -11.89 -17.64 -14.79
N LEU A 103 -11.48 -17.20 -13.58
CA LEU A 103 -11.07 -15.81 -13.35
C LEU A 103 -9.85 -15.44 -14.21
N THR A 104 -8.85 -16.33 -14.29
CA THR A 104 -7.66 -16.08 -15.12
C THR A 104 -8.05 -15.95 -16.60
N GLN A 105 -8.93 -16.81 -17.10
CA GLN A 105 -9.40 -16.73 -18.48
C GLN A 105 -10.19 -15.44 -18.73
N ALA A 106 -11.05 -15.04 -17.79
CA ALA A 106 -11.79 -13.78 -17.88
C ALA A 106 -10.85 -12.56 -17.85
N ALA A 107 -9.84 -12.56 -16.96
CA ALA A 107 -8.86 -11.50 -16.86
C ALA A 107 -8.04 -11.34 -18.15
N LEU A 108 -7.57 -12.44 -18.73
CA LEU A 108 -6.87 -12.41 -20.03
C LEU A 108 -7.77 -11.88 -21.15
N SER A 109 -9.04 -12.30 -21.21
CA SER A 109 -9.98 -11.79 -22.20
C SER A 109 -10.34 -10.32 -22.01
N ALA A 110 -10.25 -9.82 -20.77
CA ALA A 110 -10.43 -8.42 -20.43
C ALA A 110 -9.17 -7.56 -20.66
N ALA A 111 -8.07 -8.12 -21.15
CA ALA A 111 -6.77 -7.49 -21.36
C ALA A 111 -6.06 -7.09 -20.05
N ALA A 112 -6.21 -7.89 -19.00
CA ALA A 112 -5.37 -7.76 -17.80
C ALA A 112 -3.93 -8.22 -18.11
N GLU A 113 -2.95 -7.60 -17.43
CA GLU A 113 -1.52 -7.92 -17.64
C GLU A 113 -1.09 -9.19 -16.92
N ALA A 114 -1.59 -9.40 -15.70
CA ALA A 114 -1.22 -10.55 -14.90
C ALA A 114 -2.32 -10.96 -13.91
N VAL A 115 -2.29 -12.23 -13.53
CA VAL A 115 -3.07 -12.78 -12.41
C VAL A 115 -2.09 -13.41 -11.42
N ILE A 116 -2.10 -12.96 -10.18
CA ILE A 116 -1.18 -13.38 -9.12
C ILE A 116 -1.99 -14.00 -7.99
N VAL A 117 -1.64 -15.23 -7.63
CA VAL A 117 -2.24 -15.90 -6.48
C VAL A 117 -1.45 -15.56 -5.22
N ARG A 118 -2.13 -15.02 -4.22
CA ARG A 118 -1.61 -14.79 -2.88
C ARG A 118 -2.26 -15.75 -1.89
N ALA A 119 -1.72 -15.85 -0.70
CA ALA A 119 -2.26 -16.73 0.33
C ALA A 119 -3.72 -16.41 0.70
N ARG A 120 -4.11 -15.12 0.62
CA ARG A 120 -5.44 -14.64 1.03
C ARG A 120 -6.22 -13.91 -0.07
N SER A 121 -5.68 -13.77 -1.26
CA SER A 121 -6.34 -13.10 -2.38
C SER A 121 -5.83 -13.58 -3.73
N ILE A 122 -6.62 -13.32 -4.76
CA ILE A 122 -6.17 -13.37 -6.14
C ILE A 122 -6.10 -11.92 -6.62
N GLU A 123 -4.95 -11.52 -7.14
CA GLU A 123 -4.68 -10.17 -7.64
C GLU A 123 -4.66 -10.19 -9.16
N VAL A 124 -5.45 -9.33 -9.79
CA VAL A 124 -5.42 -9.08 -11.23
C VAL A 124 -4.77 -7.72 -11.44
N LEU A 125 -3.68 -7.68 -12.19
CA LEU A 125 -2.95 -6.46 -12.52
C LEU A 125 -3.33 -5.96 -13.90
N THR A 126 -3.37 -4.65 -14.05
CA THR A 126 -3.66 -3.96 -15.29
C THR A 126 -2.73 -2.77 -15.48
N ASP A 127 -2.56 -2.34 -16.71
CA ASP A 127 -2.08 -0.99 -16.98
C ASP A 127 -2.97 0.03 -16.23
N PRO A 128 -2.41 1.05 -15.58
CA PRO A 128 -3.18 2.05 -14.86
C PRO A 128 -4.14 2.85 -15.76
N GLU A 129 -3.82 3.04 -17.04
CA GLU A 129 -4.69 3.74 -17.99
C GLU A 129 -5.87 2.85 -18.42
N GLU A 130 -5.68 1.53 -18.55
CA GLU A 130 -6.71 0.54 -18.90
C GLU A 130 -7.52 0.05 -17.68
N PHE A 131 -7.14 0.43 -16.47
CA PHE A 131 -7.73 -0.07 -15.22
C PHE A 131 -9.26 -0.03 -15.20
N GLN A 132 -9.87 1.09 -15.55
CA GLN A 132 -11.33 1.23 -15.53
C GLN A 132 -12.02 0.35 -16.59
N ALA A 133 -11.41 0.23 -17.77
CA ALA A 133 -11.94 -0.59 -18.85
C ALA A 133 -11.89 -2.08 -18.49
N VAL A 134 -10.75 -2.54 -17.97
CA VAL A 134 -10.58 -3.94 -17.52
C VAL A 134 -11.53 -4.26 -16.37
N ARG A 135 -11.64 -3.37 -15.38
CA ARG A 135 -12.55 -3.53 -14.25
C ARG A 135 -14.00 -3.67 -14.73
N SER A 136 -14.46 -2.82 -15.63
CA SER A 136 -15.83 -2.86 -16.16
C SER A 136 -16.10 -4.17 -16.90
N ARG A 137 -15.19 -4.59 -17.80
CA ARG A 137 -15.30 -5.86 -18.52
C ARG A 137 -15.39 -7.06 -17.57
N LEU A 138 -14.59 -7.08 -16.52
CA LEU A 138 -14.63 -8.17 -15.54
C LEU A 138 -15.95 -8.21 -14.77
N ILE A 139 -16.48 -7.04 -14.38
CA ILE A 139 -17.80 -6.94 -13.74
C ILE A 139 -18.91 -7.45 -14.68
N ASP A 140 -18.88 -7.07 -15.95
CA ASP A 140 -19.85 -7.51 -16.97
C ASP A 140 -19.79 -9.03 -17.20
N LEU A 141 -18.61 -9.64 -17.02
CA LEU A 141 -18.39 -11.09 -17.05
C LEU A 141 -18.80 -11.80 -15.73
N GLY A 142 -19.31 -11.06 -14.76
CA GLY A 142 -19.75 -11.60 -13.47
C GLY A 142 -18.65 -11.64 -12.39
N TRP A 143 -17.48 -11.01 -12.65
CA TRP A 143 -16.35 -10.97 -11.72
C TRP A 143 -16.25 -9.60 -11.03
N ALA A 144 -16.98 -9.42 -9.94
CA ALA A 144 -16.90 -8.22 -9.13
C ALA A 144 -15.72 -8.31 -8.14
N PRO A 145 -14.73 -7.40 -8.18
CA PRO A 145 -13.61 -7.43 -7.26
C PRO A 145 -14.02 -7.00 -5.85
N VAL A 146 -13.36 -7.55 -4.81
CA VAL A 146 -13.52 -7.13 -3.42
C VAL A 146 -12.95 -5.72 -3.19
N SER A 147 -11.84 -5.41 -3.87
CA SER A 147 -11.28 -4.06 -3.93
C SER A 147 -10.64 -3.79 -5.28
N ALA A 148 -10.63 -2.53 -5.68
CA ALA A 148 -10.10 -2.09 -6.97
C ALA A 148 -9.51 -0.69 -6.83
N GLU A 149 -8.23 -0.51 -7.19
CA GLU A 149 -7.51 0.76 -7.08
C GLU A 149 -6.34 0.84 -8.07
N VAL A 150 -5.92 2.06 -8.40
CA VAL A 150 -4.61 2.30 -9.01
C VAL A 150 -3.64 2.57 -7.86
N THR A 151 -2.52 1.86 -7.84
CA THR A 151 -1.59 1.85 -6.70
C THR A 151 -0.14 1.76 -7.17
N GLU A 152 0.80 2.05 -6.27
CA GLU A 152 2.22 1.78 -6.48
C GLU A 152 2.55 0.38 -5.97
N ARG A 153 3.30 -0.38 -6.74
CA ARG A 153 3.70 -1.74 -6.41
C ARG A 153 5.18 -1.92 -6.58
N ALA A 154 5.86 -2.40 -5.54
CA ALA A 154 7.28 -2.69 -5.62
C ALA A 154 7.55 -3.84 -6.61
N ALA A 155 8.48 -3.63 -7.53
CA ALA A 155 8.95 -4.64 -8.48
C ALA A 155 9.69 -5.79 -7.77
N LEU A 156 10.37 -5.48 -6.65
CA LEU A 156 11.07 -6.45 -5.82
C LEU A 156 10.57 -6.34 -4.37
N THR A 157 10.21 -7.47 -3.78
CA THR A 157 9.76 -7.51 -2.39
C THR A 157 10.91 -7.84 -1.44
N ALA A 158 10.89 -7.24 -0.24
CA ALA A 158 11.77 -7.55 0.87
C ALA A 158 11.02 -8.41 1.89
N PRO A 159 11.26 -9.73 1.96
CA PRO A 159 10.62 -10.59 2.94
C PRO A 159 11.14 -10.26 4.35
N ILE A 160 10.23 -9.96 5.26
CA ILE A 160 10.54 -9.60 6.65
C ILE A 160 10.28 -10.78 7.58
N ARG A 161 11.28 -11.10 8.43
CA ARG A 161 11.15 -12.14 9.47
C ARG A 161 10.32 -11.65 10.65
N ALA A 162 9.72 -12.58 11.40
CA ALA A 162 8.83 -12.29 12.52
C ALA A 162 9.40 -11.28 13.54
N GLU A 163 10.68 -11.42 13.89
CA GLU A 163 11.37 -10.56 14.88
C GLU A 163 11.49 -9.09 14.41
N ALA A 164 11.55 -8.90 13.10
CA ALA A 164 11.67 -7.58 12.47
C ALA A 164 10.32 -6.96 12.12
N ALA A 165 9.31 -7.79 11.91
CA ALA A 165 8.01 -7.37 11.39
C ALA A 165 7.34 -6.34 12.30
N GLN A 166 7.38 -6.53 13.60
CA GLN A 166 6.77 -5.60 14.56
C GLN A 166 7.35 -4.18 14.45
N ARG A 167 8.68 -4.07 14.29
CA ARG A 167 9.34 -2.75 14.13
C ARG A 167 8.92 -2.05 12.84
N VAL A 168 8.82 -2.83 11.77
CA VAL A 168 8.39 -2.30 10.46
C VAL A 168 6.93 -1.89 10.51
N VAL A 169 6.07 -2.70 11.13
CA VAL A 169 4.65 -2.37 11.33
C VAL A 169 4.50 -1.07 12.12
N HIS A 170 5.21 -0.92 13.25
CA HIS A 170 5.16 0.30 14.05
C HIS A 170 5.63 1.55 13.27
N LEU A 171 6.61 1.41 12.37
CA LEU A 171 7.01 2.50 11.48
C LEU A 171 5.87 2.92 10.55
N PHE A 172 5.21 1.94 9.91
CA PHE A 172 4.10 2.25 9.00
C PHE A 172 2.91 2.87 9.73
N GLU A 173 2.61 2.36 10.92
CA GLU A 173 1.60 2.93 11.79
C GLU A 173 1.90 4.38 12.15
N ALA A 174 3.13 4.64 12.60
CA ALA A 174 3.56 5.99 12.96
C ALA A 174 3.55 6.97 11.77
N LEU A 175 3.87 6.49 10.56
CA LEU A 175 3.76 7.31 9.35
C LEU A 175 2.30 7.57 8.97
N ALA A 176 1.45 6.54 9.02
CA ALA A 176 0.03 6.67 8.70
C ALA A 176 -0.76 7.53 9.70
N ASP A 177 -0.26 7.65 10.92
CA ASP A 177 -0.84 8.51 11.97
C ASP A 177 -0.51 10.00 11.81
N LEU A 178 0.40 10.36 10.90
CA LEU A 178 0.67 11.76 10.58
C LEU A 178 -0.49 12.34 9.78
N ASP A 179 -1.01 13.50 10.22
CA ASP A 179 -2.21 14.14 9.62
C ASP A 179 -2.07 14.42 8.12
N ASP A 180 -0.86 14.70 7.67
CA ASP A 180 -0.58 15.05 6.28
C ASP A 180 -0.29 13.82 5.39
N VAL A 181 -0.10 12.62 5.95
CA VAL A 181 0.20 11.41 5.17
C VAL A 181 -1.09 10.82 4.60
N TRP A 182 -1.10 10.70 3.28
CA TRP A 182 -2.21 10.11 2.52
C TRP A 182 -2.02 8.63 2.28
N ASN A 183 -0.87 8.25 1.73
CA ASN A 183 -0.53 6.86 1.45
C ASN A 183 0.92 6.56 1.81
N VAL A 184 1.17 5.32 2.20
CA VAL A 184 2.52 4.77 2.32
C VAL A 184 2.57 3.49 1.51
N TYR A 185 3.46 3.42 0.53
CA TYR A 185 3.75 2.22 -0.25
C TYR A 185 5.10 1.68 0.15
N SER A 186 5.27 0.38 0.11
CA SER A 186 6.56 -0.23 0.43
C SER A 186 6.82 -1.53 -0.34
N ASN A 187 8.09 -1.96 -0.34
CA ASN A 187 8.52 -3.24 -0.86
C ASN A 187 8.40 -4.39 0.17
N VAL A 188 7.93 -4.10 1.38
CA VAL A 188 7.90 -5.06 2.48
C VAL A 188 6.87 -6.15 2.22
N GLU A 189 7.28 -7.41 2.43
CA GLU A 189 6.39 -8.56 2.43
C GLU A 189 6.49 -9.28 3.77
N ILE A 190 5.37 -9.35 4.49
CA ILE A 190 5.25 -10.06 5.76
C ILE A 190 4.39 -11.30 5.53
N SER A 191 4.90 -12.48 5.88
CA SER A 191 4.15 -13.71 5.73
C SER A 191 2.95 -13.75 6.68
N ASP A 192 1.89 -14.46 6.27
CA ASP A 192 0.67 -14.64 7.09
C ASP A 192 0.93 -15.23 8.47
N GLU A 193 1.94 -16.12 8.57
CA GLU A 193 2.35 -16.70 9.86
C GLU A 193 2.91 -15.64 10.81
N VAL A 194 3.58 -14.65 10.27
CA VAL A 194 4.15 -13.54 11.04
C VAL A 194 3.05 -12.56 11.43
N VAL A 195 2.15 -12.22 10.50
CA VAL A 195 1.00 -11.34 10.76
C VAL A 195 0.11 -11.91 11.87
N ALA A 196 -0.06 -13.23 11.92
CA ALA A 196 -0.89 -13.89 12.96
C ALA A 196 -0.25 -13.86 14.36
N ARG A 197 1.03 -13.49 14.49
CA ARG A 197 1.80 -13.46 15.75
C ARG A 197 2.05 -12.05 16.29
N ILE A 198 1.78 -11.03 15.50
CA ILE A 198 1.89 -9.61 15.86
C ILE A 198 0.55 -9.12 16.41
#